data_e355b9d7485a8dcbf88ab1e2cb59daa3
#
_entry.id   e355b9d7485a8dcbf88ab1e2cb59daa3
#
_cell.length_a   1.000
_cell.length_b   1.000
_cell.length_c   1.000
_cell.angle_alpha   90.00
_cell.angle_beta   90.00
_cell.angle_gamma   90.00
#
_symmetry.space_group_name_H-M   'P 1'
#
loop_
_entity.id
_entity.type
_entity.pdbx_description
1 polymer ?
#
loop_
_entity_poly.entity_id
_entity_poly.type
_entity_poly.pdbx_seq_one_letter_code
_entity_poly.pdbx_strand_id
1 'polypeptide(L)'
;MTLLPLSATAQEKSGNKDSEDEYKKSAVAKNYRTNMKAKNYGEAKKTIDNAISRYEEAAKDTKLYIYKIEALNELVKQENRKIYLNSKPDTVSFFNNIYELYETGLKCDSIEEVLLTQKRAEGKNTKNKLRGGIRNYLLAYRTNVVGAGKFFYNKKQYVEAFKFLDMYMRTKHAPLLTDSSVATPLNDPNDRVSVSTIAVLSAYASSNYRGVMTYLRESLTDDNIQSQIIEIGCKSAAELKDTTSMLLLLEKGFEKYPEVDYFFMTLMRFYNSAGEYDKALATVTKMVELYPDSRDYNFMMAKQHMMLKQYEQAVKSFTNCVKINAEDAESYSSMGNIYLMAAQDVYSGINVSVADPKYFEKKNAMREYYKKACTCFELAKKFREDKPELWLEGLREVYFKLNKGRELRSLEKFKK
;
A
#
# COMPACT_ATOMS: atom_id res chain seq x y z
N MET A 1 13.75 -19.22 -53.71
CA MET A 1 13.91 -18.39 -54.94
C MET A 1 14.16 -16.97 -54.47
N THR A 2 15.33 -16.63 -54.63
CA THR A 2 16.06 -15.43 -55.14
C THR A 2 15.99 -14.19 -54.22
N LEU A 3 17.07 -14.05 -53.51
CA LEU A 3 17.62 -12.81 -52.92
C LEU A 3 18.00 -11.83 -54.01
N LEU A 4 17.67 -10.56 -53.84
CA LEU A 4 18.33 -9.46 -54.56
C LEU A 4 18.87 -8.47 -53.53
N PRO A 5 20.08 -7.97 -53.66
CA PRO A 5 20.69 -7.04 -52.74
C PRO A 5 20.35 -5.60 -53.16
N LEU A 6 19.91 -4.78 -52.18
CA LEU A 6 19.87 -3.32 -52.35
C LEU A 6 21.21 -2.73 -51.93
N SER A 7 21.93 -2.22 -52.91
CA SER A 7 23.07 -1.38 -52.80
C SER A 7 22.67 -0.02 -52.17
N ALA A 8 23.14 0.27 -50.98
CA ALA A 8 23.11 1.61 -50.39
C ALA A 8 24.44 2.32 -50.69
N THR A 9 24.37 3.32 -51.56
CA THR A 9 25.44 4.30 -51.84
C THR A 9 25.69 5.12 -50.57
N ALA A 10 26.90 4.98 -50.03
CA ALA A 10 27.39 5.85 -48.96
C ALA A 10 27.66 7.26 -49.54
N GLN A 11 26.84 8.22 -49.17
CA GLN A 11 27.21 9.64 -49.25
C GLN A 11 28.09 9.96 -48.05
N GLU A 12 29.38 10.15 -48.32
CA GLU A 12 30.31 10.84 -47.39
C GLU A 12 29.80 12.25 -47.15
N LYS A 13 29.16 12.45 -45.97
CA LYS A 13 29.06 13.78 -45.39
C LYS A 13 30.37 14.08 -44.70
N SER A 14 31.12 15.00 -45.23
CA SER A 14 32.21 15.71 -44.58
C SER A 14 31.65 16.36 -43.29
N GLY A 15 31.68 15.63 -42.18
CA GLY A 15 31.37 16.15 -40.85
C GLY A 15 32.55 16.97 -40.39
N ASN A 16 32.30 18.26 -40.18
CA ASN A 16 33.12 19.17 -39.41
C ASN A 16 33.56 18.45 -38.12
N LYS A 17 34.83 18.21 -37.94
CA LYS A 17 35.40 17.82 -36.66
C LYS A 17 35.28 19.03 -35.75
N ASP A 18 34.17 19.13 -35.03
CA ASP A 18 34.13 19.90 -33.80
C ASP A 18 35.29 19.37 -32.95
N SER A 19 36.27 20.19 -32.67
CA SER A 19 37.35 19.89 -31.76
C SER A 19 36.76 19.42 -30.46
N GLU A 20 36.89 18.11 -30.12
CA GLU A 20 36.58 17.59 -28.80
C GLU A 20 37.36 18.45 -27.81
N ASP A 21 36.63 19.30 -27.05
CA ASP A 21 37.19 20.13 -26.00
C ASP A 21 37.80 19.19 -24.95
N GLU A 22 39.12 19.07 -24.97
CA GLU A 22 39.87 18.19 -24.06
C GLU A 22 39.65 18.62 -22.61
N TYR A 23 39.28 17.68 -21.71
CA TYR A 23 39.10 17.94 -20.29
C TYR A 23 40.38 18.46 -19.64
N LYS A 24 40.40 19.77 -19.28
CA LYS A 24 41.55 20.42 -18.60
C LYS A 24 41.23 20.63 -17.13
N LYS A 25 41.48 19.60 -16.30
CA LYS A 25 41.28 19.61 -14.83
C LYS A 25 41.86 20.87 -14.16
N SER A 26 43.03 21.35 -14.59
CA SER A 26 43.66 22.54 -14.03
C SER A 26 42.86 23.81 -14.31
N ALA A 27 42.27 23.94 -15.50
CA ALA A 27 41.44 25.09 -15.87
C ALA A 27 40.13 25.11 -15.08
N VAL A 28 39.44 23.96 -14.92
CA VAL A 28 38.26 23.82 -14.08
C VAL A 28 38.56 24.20 -12.64
N ALA A 29 39.61 23.66 -12.05
CA ALA A 29 40.01 23.99 -10.68
C ALA A 29 40.42 25.45 -10.49
N LYS A 30 41.04 26.09 -11.49
CA LYS A 30 41.38 27.52 -11.46
C LYS A 30 40.10 28.39 -11.49
N ASN A 31 39.17 28.11 -12.39
CA ASN A 31 37.91 28.83 -12.51
C ASN A 31 37.08 28.69 -11.22
N TYR A 32 36.94 27.45 -10.69
CA TYR A 32 36.29 27.20 -9.40
C TYR A 32 36.87 28.08 -8.27
N ARG A 33 38.22 28.08 -8.10
CA ARG A 33 38.87 28.84 -7.04
C ARG A 33 38.68 30.35 -7.21
N THR A 34 38.69 30.85 -8.45
CA THR A 34 38.43 32.27 -8.75
C THR A 34 37.03 32.67 -8.29
N ASN A 35 36.01 31.87 -8.66
CA ASN A 35 34.64 32.12 -8.25
C ASN A 35 34.43 32.02 -6.72
N MET A 36 35.10 31.04 -6.06
CA MET A 36 35.04 30.90 -4.59
C MET A 36 35.63 32.13 -3.89
N LYS A 37 36.81 32.64 -4.37
CA LYS A 37 37.41 33.85 -3.81
C LYS A 37 36.54 35.10 -4.01
N ALA A 38 35.88 35.20 -5.16
CA ALA A 38 34.94 36.26 -5.47
C ALA A 38 33.59 36.12 -4.75
N LYS A 39 33.37 35.06 -3.95
CA LYS A 39 32.11 34.68 -3.29
C LYS A 39 30.95 34.42 -4.27
N ASN A 40 31.26 34.14 -5.51
CA ASN A 40 30.33 33.72 -6.55
C ASN A 40 30.06 32.20 -6.48
N TYR A 41 29.54 31.72 -5.35
CA TYR A 41 29.43 30.28 -5.05
C TYR A 41 28.52 29.54 -6.04
N GLY A 42 27.47 30.18 -6.58
CA GLY A 42 26.63 29.61 -7.63
C GLY A 42 27.41 29.32 -8.92
N GLU A 43 28.25 30.27 -9.36
CA GLU A 43 29.12 30.07 -10.55
C GLU A 43 30.27 29.07 -10.27
N ALA A 44 30.76 29.03 -9.03
CA ALA A 44 31.73 28.02 -8.62
C ALA A 44 31.11 26.60 -8.74
N LYS A 45 29.90 26.40 -8.20
CA LYS A 45 29.13 25.13 -8.33
C LYS A 45 28.89 24.79 -9.79
N LYS A 46 28.35 25.73 -10.59
CA LYS A 46 28.04 25.55 -12.02
C LYS A 46 29.28 25.14 -12.84
N THR A 47 30.47 25.69 -12.52
CA THR A 47 31.74 25.31 -13.14
C THR A 47 32.01 23.80 -12.95
N ILE A 48 31.78 23.28 -11.75
CA ILE A 48 31.96 21.86 -11.45
C ILE A 48 30.88 21.00 -12.11
N ASP A 49 29.59 21.42 -12.03
CA ASP A 49 28.48 20.70 -12.65
C ASP A 49 28.68 20.53 -14.16
N ASN A 50 29.12 21.59 -14.85
CA ASN A 50 29.41 21.55 -16.27
C ASN A 50 30.55 20.58 -16.59
N ALA A 51 31.59 20.54 -15.76
CA ALA A 51 32.71 19.61 -15.97
C ALA A 51 32.26 18.16 -15.77
N ILE A 52 31.53 17.86 -14.69
CA ILE A 52 31.05 16.50 -14.37
C ILE A 52 30.05 16.00 -15.42
N SER A 53 29.19 16.86 -15.94
CA SER A 53 28.18 16.47 -16.95
C SER A 53 28.78 16.28 -18.36
N ARG A 54 29.85 17.00 -18.69
CA ARG A 54 30.44 17.03 -20.04
C ARG A 54 31.54 15.99 -20.24
N TYR A 55 32.29 15.67 -19.17
CA TYR A 55 33.48 14.82 -19.28
C TYR A 55 33.41 13.61 -18.37
N GLU A 56 33.58 12.41 -18.93
CA GLU A 56 33.53 11.14 -18.17
C GLU A 56 34.64 11.06 -17.10
N GLU A 57 35.82 11.58 -17.40
CA GLU A 57 36.92 11.63 -16.43
C GLU A 57 36.60 12.54 -15.23
N ALA A 58 35.95 13.67 -15.48
CA ALA A 58 35.49 14.58 -14.43
C ALA A 58 34.43 13.93 -13.55
N ALA A 59 33.53 13.15 -14.13
CA ALA A 59 32.51 12.42 -13.41
C ALA A 59 33.05 11.33 -12.46
N LYS A 60 34.30 10.91 -12.65
CA LYS A 60 35.03 9.96 -11.79
C LYS A 60 36.01 10.63 -10.82
N ASP A 61 36.23 11.96 -10.91
CA ASP A 61 37.17 12.71 -10.09
C ASP A 61 36.54 13.17 -8.76
N THR A 62 36.77 12.41 -7.67
CA THR A 62 36.26 12.72 -6.33
C THR A 62 36.62 14.12 -5.84
N LYS A 63 37.75 14.73 -6.32
CA LYS A 63 38.12 16.09 -5.96
C LYS A 63 37.13 17.13 -6.44
N LEU A 64 36.52 16.94 -7.61
CA LEU A 64 35.49 17.85 -8.12
C LEU A 64 34.21 17.78 -7.25
N TYR A 65 33.88 16.61 -6.78
CA TYR A 65 32.74 16.47 -5.84
C TYR A 65 33.03 17.18 -4.51
N ILE A 66 34.24 17.12 -3.99
CA ILE A 66 34.60 17.90 -2.79
C ILE A 66 34.45 19.41 -3.06
N TYR A 67 34.96 19.91 -4.20
CA TYR A 67 34.75 21.32 -4.57
C TYR A 67 33.29 21.71 -4.69
N LYS A 68 32.45 20.81 -5.24
CA LYS A 68 31.00 21.02 -5.29
C LYS A 68 30.35 21.08 -3.88
N ILE A 69 30.75 20.17 -2.98
CA ILE A 69 30.30 20.15 -1.58
C ILE A 69 30.67 21.47 -0.89
N GLU A 70 31.87 21.98 -1.07
CA GLU A 70 32.34 23.25 -0.50
C GLU A 70 31.48 24.42 -1.01
N ALA A 71 31.24 24.50 -2.33
CA ALA A 71 30.41 25.54 -2.92
C ALA A 71 28.96 25.50 -2.41
N LEU A 72 28.36 24.30 -2.35
CA LEU A 72 27.01 24.09 -1.80
C LEU A 72 26.93 24.51 -0.33
N ASN A 73 27.94 24.15 0.48
CA ASN A 73 27.99 24.55 1.89
C ASN A 73 28.01 26.07 2.05
N GLU A 74 28.75 26.79 1.21
CA GLU A 74 28.76 28.26 1.26
C GLU A 74 27.42 28.86 0.79
N LEU A 75 26.74 28.27 -0.20
CA LEU A 75 25.38 28.67 -0.59
C LEU A 75 24.38 28.49 0.55
N VAL A 76 24.43 27.34 1.24
CA VAL A 76 23.59 27.11 2.44
C VAL A 76 23.89 28.12 3.53
N LYS A 77 25.17 28.42 3.79
CA LYS A 77 25.55 29.46 4.78
C LYS A 77 25.10 30.86 4.37
N GLN A 78 25.07 31.18 3.09
CA GLN A 78 24.55 32.50 2.63
C GLN A 78 23.07 32.67 3.01
N GLU A 79 22.25 31.64 2.79
CA GLU A 79 20.83 31.70 3.17
C GLU A 79 20.64 31.74 4.69
N ASN A 80 21.43 30.97 5.45
CA ASN A 80 21.42 31.03 6.91
C ASN A 80 21.77 32.41 7.45
N ARG A 81 22.77 33.08 6.87
CA ARG A 81 23.16 34.44 7.28
C ARG A 81 22.03 35.46 7.11
N LYS A 82 21.17 35.30 6.10
CA LYS A 82 20.01 36.20 5.91
C LYS A 82 19.06 36.18 7.11
N ILE A 83 18.89 35.01 7.76
CA ILE A 83 18.07 34.85 8.97
C ILE A 83 18.64 35.73 10.09
N TYR A 84 19.95 35.68 10.35
CA TYR A 84 20.61 36.47 11.39
C TYR A 84 20.61 37.99 11.08
N LEU A 85 20.53 38.37 9.82
CA LEU A 85 20.48 39.74 9.36
C LEU A 85 19.05 40.29 9.20
N ASN A 86 18.05 39.57 9.72
CA ASN A 86 16.61 39.89 9.56
C ASN A 86 16.17 40.11 8.09
N SER A 87 16.91 39.45 7.16
CA SER A 87 16.55 39.45 5.75
C SER A 87 15.78 38.18 5.43
N LYS A 88 14.89 38.22 4.43
CA LYS A 88 14.09 37.05 4.03
C LYS A 88 14.97 36.02 3.32
N PRO A 89 15.15 34.82 3.86
CA PRO A 89 15.90 33.74 3.19
C PRO A 89 15.07 33.12 2.06
N ASP A 90 15.73 32.61 1.04
CA ASP A 90 15.13 31.69 0.09
C ASP A 90 15.14 30.28 0.68
N THR A 91 14.07 29.95 1.41
CA THR A 91 13.93 28.66 2.11
C THR A 91 13.96 27.45 1.17
N VAL A 92 13.42 27.59 -0.05
CA VAL A 92 13.40 26.53 -1.03
C VAL A 92 14.80 26.28 -1.58
N SER A 93 15.51 27.36 -1.95
CA SER A 93 16.90 27.27 -2.39
C SER A 93 17.81 26.71 -1.29
N PHE A 94 17.62 27.15 -0.03
CA PHE A 94 18.32 26.62 1.14
C PHE A 94 18.20 25.11 1.24
N PHE A 95 16.96 24.57 1.22
CA PHE A 95 16.74 23.14 1.33
C PHE A 95 17.25 22.36 0.10
N ASN A 96 17.04 22.88 -1.11
CA ASN A 96 17.54 22.24 -2.32
C ASN A 96 19.07 22.16 -2.35
N ASN A 97 19.78 23.17 -1.88
CA ASN A 97 21.24 23.13 -1.77
C ASN A 97 21.68 22.06 -0.74
N ILE A 98 20.97 21.90 0.36
CA ILE A 98 21.22 20.81 1.35
C ILE A 98 20.98 19.45 0.71
N TYR A 99 19.88 19.27 -0.03
CA TYR A 99 19.60 18.01 -0.71
C TYR A 99 20.72 17.66 -1.71
N GLU A 100 21.11 18.62 -2.54
CA GLU A 100 22.18 18.42 -3.53
C GLU A 100 23.53 18.15 -2.85
N LEU A 101 23.80 18.74 -1.69
CA LEU A 101 24.98 18.47 -0.89
C LEU A 101 25.01 17.00 -0.42
N TYR A 102 23.86 16.45 0.03
CA TYR A 102 23.74 15.05 0.37
C TYR A 102 23.97 14.13 -0.82
N GLU A 103 23.30 14.37 -1.95
CA GLU A 103 23.50 13.59 -3.19
C GLU A 103 24.96 13.60 -3.64
N THR A 104 25.58 14.79 -3.59
CA THR A 104 26.98 14.96 -3.98
C THR A 104 27.92 14.21 -3.05
N GLY A 105 27.67 14.26 -1.74
CA GLY A 105 28.47 13.54 -0.73
C GLY A 105 28.39 12.03 -0.87
N LEU A 106 27.17 11.50 -1.03
CA LEU A 106 26.93 10.07 -1.25
C LEU A 106 27.58 9.58 -2.55
N LYS A 107 27.49 10.36 -3.63
CA LYS A 107 28.11 10.03 -4.92
C LYS A 107 29.64 10.03 -4.82
N CYS A 108 30.22 11.03 -4.14
CA CYS A 108 31.67 11.11 -3.90
C CYS A 108 32.17 9.89 -3.12
N ASP A 109 31.48 9.52 -2.02
CA ASP A 109 31.85 8.35 -1.21
C ASP A 109 31.77 7.04 -2.02
N SER A 110 30.73 6.89 -2.84
CA SER A 110 30.55 5.74 -3.72
C SER A 110 31.69 5.62 -4.76
N ILE A 111 32.09 6.72 -5.41
CA ILE A 111 33.19 6.72 -6.38
C ILE A 111 34.51 6.36 -5.69
N GLU A 112 34.80 6.97 -4.56
CA GLU A 112 36.00 6.68 -3.78
C GLU A 112 36.08 5.22 -3.34
N GLU A 113 34.97 4.63 -2.87
CA GLU A 113 34.93 3.22 -2.47
C GLU A 113 35.19 2.27 -3.67
N VAL A 114 34.70 2.58 -4.86
CA VAL A 114 34.97 1.80 -6.07
C VAL A 114 36.47 1.83 -6.35
N LEU A 115 37.11 3.04 -6.34
CA LEU A 115 38.55 3.20 -6.57
C LEU A 115 39.40 2.48 -5.51
N LEU A 116 38.99 2.53 -4.25
CA LEU A 116 39.69 1.86 -3.16
C LEU A 116 39.52 0.34 -3.20
N THR A 117 38.35 -0.15 -3.64
CA THR A 117 38.12 -1.59 -3.81
C THR A 117 39.07 -2.17 -4.88
N GLN A 118 39.27 -1.46 -5.99
CA GLN A 118 40.23 -1.85 -7.00
C GLN A 118 41.67 -1.91 -6.43
N LYS A 119 42.07 -0.88 -5.67
CA LYS A 119 43.42 -0.84 -5.04
C LYS A 119 43.61 -1.95 -3.99
N ARG A 120 42.56 -2.29 -3.23
CA ARG A 120 42.57 -3.40 -2.26
C ARG A 120 42.73 -4.76 -2.97
N ALA A 121 42.07 -4.94 -4.12
CA ALA A 121 42.23 -6.15 -4.95
C ALA A 121 43.66 -6.29 -5.47
N GLU A 122 44.40 -5.19 -5.63
CA GLU A 122 45.85 -5.16 -5.96
C GLU A 122 46.76 -5.36 -4.73
N GLY A 123 46.21 -5.71 -3.56
CA GLY A 123 46.98 -5.94 -2.33
C GLY A 123 47.33 -4.68 -1.53
N LYS A 124 46.80 -3.50 -1.90
CA LYS A 124 47.09 -2.24 -1.20
C LYS A 124 46.11 -2.02 -0.04
N ASN A 125 46.64 -1.87 1.18
CA ASN A 125 45.81 -1.51 2.34
C ASN A 125 45.44 -0.02 2.31
N THR A 126 44.25 0.32 1.84
CA THR A 126 43.78 1.70 1.67
C THR A 126 42.49 1.95 2.41
N LYS A 127 42.38 3.10 3.09
CA LYS A 127 41.18 3.58 3.78
C LYS A 127 40.61 4.79 3.05
N ASN A 128 39.30 4.94 3.11
CA ASN A 128 38.60 6.14 2.57
C ASN A 128 38.90 7.37 3.46
N LYS A 129 39.82 8.20 3.00
CA LYS A 129 40.25 9.42 3.73
C LYS A 129 39.26 10.58 3.54
N LEU A 130 38.42 10.55 2.51
CA LEU A 130 37.45 11.61 2.21
C LEU A 130 36.21 11.51 3.08
N ARG A 131 35.87 10.29 3.51
CA ARG A 131 34.61 9.98 4.23
C ARG A 131 34.40 10.85 5.48
N GLY A 132 35.44 11.07 6.29
CA GLY A 132 35.35 11.89 7.49
C GLY A 132 34.97 13.35 7.21
N GLY A 133 35.62 13.97 6.21
CA GLY A 133 35.32 15.34 5.79
C GLY A 133 33.90 15.49 5.23
N ILE A 134 33.51 14.59 4.33
CA ILE A 134 32.15 14.58 3.75
C ILE A 134 31.10 14.40 4.85
N ARG A 135 31.31 13.46 5.75
CA ARG A 135 30.42 13.19 6.90
C ARG A 135 30.14 14.45 7.71
N ASN A 136 31.16 15.23 8.03
CA ASN A 136 31.02 16.44 8.82
C ASN A 136 30.06 17.45 8.15
N TYR A 137 30.15 17.61 6.83
CA TYR A 137 29.18 18.45 6.09
C TYR A 137 27.76 17.90 6.17
N LEU A 138 27.56 16.60 5.98
CA LEU A 138 26.25 15.98 6.02
C LEU A 138 25.60 16.03 7.42
N LEU A 139 26.37 15.74 8.47
CA LEU A 139 25.88 15.80 9.84
C LEU A 139 25.48 17.21 10.27
N ALA A 140 26.20 18.25 9.81
CA ALA A 140 25.87 19.64 10.12
C ALA A 140 24.43 20.03 9.65
N TYR A 141 23.90 19.37 8.64
CA TYR A 141 22.57 19.67 8.09
C TYR A 141 21.55 18.53 8.28
N ARG A 142 21.85 17.54 9.10
CA ARG A 142 21.00 16.35 9.29
C ARG A 142 19.57 16.72 9.74
N THR A 143 19.44 17.61 10.69
CA THR A 143 18.14 18.13 11.21
C THR A 143 17.41 18.97 10.16
N ASN A 144 18.14 19.69 9.31
CA ASN A 144 17.55 20.50 8.25
C ASN A 144 16.90 19.63 7.15
N VAL A 145 17.42 18.43 6.89
CA VAL A 145 16.79 17.47 5.95
C VAL A 145 15.40 17.08 6.45
N VAL A 146 15.26 16.74 7.75
CA VAL A 146 13.96 16.45 8.36
C VAL A 146 13.06 17.68 8.37
N GLY A 147 13.65 18.85 8.72
CA GLY A 147 12.94 20.14 8.70
C GLY A 147 12.38 20.47 7.32
N ALA A 148 13.14 20.20 6.25
CA ALA A 148 12.67 20.36 4.87
C ALA A 148 11.48 19.44 4.56
N GLY A 149 11.56 18.17 4.93
CA GLY A 149 10.47 17.23 4.76
C GLY A 149 9.17 17.71 5.43
N LYS A 150 9.26 18.12 6.70
CA LYS A 150 8.14 18.69 7.46
C LYS A 150 7.61 19.99 6.83
N PHE A 151 8.50 20.86 6.38
CA PHE A 151 8.13 22.13 5.73
C PHE A 151 7.32 21.90 4.45
N PHE A 152 7.78 21.01 3.56
CA PHE A 152 7.07 20.70 2.33
C PHE A 152 5.77 19.93 2.59
N TYR A 153 5.74 19.03 3.58
CA TYR A 153 4.53 18.34 4.00
C TYR A 153 3.42 19.33 4.43
N ASN A 154 3.77 20.28 5.29
CA ASN A 154 2.84 21.30 5.75
C ASN A 154 2.34 22.22 4.61
N LYS A 155 3.12 22.36 3.55
CA LYS A 155 2.72 23.06 2.31
C LYS A 155 1.96 22.18 1.32
N LYS A 156 1.66 20.93 1.68
CA LYS A 156 1.02 19.92 0.81
C LYS A 156 1.82 19.62 -0.47
N GLN A 157 3.12 19.88 -0.46
CA GLN A 157 4.06 19.55 -1.52
C GLN A 157 4.65 18.16 -1.23
N TYR A 158 3.81 17.12 -1.37
CA TYR A 158 4.10 15.78 -0.86
C TYR A 158 5.24 15.08 -1.59
N VAL A 159 5.43 15.32 -2.87
CA VAL A 159 6.56 14.80 -3.65
C VAL A 159 7.87 15.30 -3.05
N GLU A 160 7.97 16.62 -2.83
CA GLU A 160 9.15 17.23 -2.24
C GLU A 160 9.34 16.78 -0.79
N ALA A 161 8.26 16.71 -0.01
CA ALA A 161 8.32 16.20 1.36
C ALA A 161 8.91 14.80 1.41
N PHE A 162 8.39 13.88 0.59
CA PHE A 162 8.90 12.51 0.51
C PHE A 162 10.36 12.46 0.10
N LYS A 163 10.77 13.25 -0.90
CA LYS A 163 12.15 13.34 -1.38
C LYS A 163 13.15 13.60 -0.23
N PHE A 164 12.85 14.56 0.65
CA PHE A 164 13.73 14.87 1.77
C PHE A 164 13.67 13.82 2.88
N LEU A 165 12.49 13.32 3.20
CA LEU A 165 12.32 12.28 4.23
C LEU A 165 12.95 10.96 3.80
N ASP A 166 12.83 10.58 2.53
CA ASP A 166 13.53 9.44 1.92
C ASP A 166 15.05 9.61 2.04
N MET A 167 15.58 10.80 1.70
CA MET A 167 17.00 11.09 1.88
C MET A 167 17.46 10.86 3.32
N TYR A 168 16.68 11.32 4.29
CA TYR A 168 16.98 11.11 5.70
C TYR A 168 16.96 9.63 6.07
N MET A 169 15.90 8.91 5.68
CA MET A 169 15.69 7.52 6.06
C MET A 169 16.73 6.57 5.42
N ARG A 170 16.95 6.67 4.11
CA ARG A 170 17.90 5.80 3.38
C ARG A 170 19.36 6.04 3.79
N THR A 171 19.71 7.26 4.17
CA THR A 171 21.07 7.59 4.59
C THR A 171 21.40 7.21 6.02
N LYS A 172 20.42 6.82 6.81
CA LYS A 172 20.58 6.40 8.20
C LYS A 172 21.55 5.21 8.36
N HIS A 173 21.52 4.28 7.42
CA HIS A 173 22.39 3.10 7.39
C HIS A 173 23.53 3.19 6.37
N ALA A 174 23.70 4.36 5.74
CA ALA A 174 24.80 4.56 4.80
C ALA A 174 26.16 4.49 5.53
N PRO A 175 27.15 3.72 5.01
CA PRO A 175 28.48 3.61 5.64
C PRO A 175 29.14 4.97 5.89
N LEU A 176 28.83 5.96 5.04
CA LEU A 176 29.27 7.33 5.20
C LEU A 176 28.85 7.98 6.53
N LEU A 177 27.68 7.59 7.09
CA LEU A 177 27.12 8.19 8.32
C LEU A 177 27.17 7.29 9.54
N THR A 178 27.49 5.99 9.41
CA THR A 178 27.43 4.98 10.48
C THR A 178 28.77 4.56 11.05
N ASP A 179 29.89 5.15 10.61
CA ASP A 179 31.20 4.79 11.09
C ASP A 179 31.34 5.04 12.60
N SER A 180 31.77 4.03 13.36
CA SER A 180 31.78 3.93 14.81
C SER A 180 32.65 4.97 15.54
N SER A 181 33.43 5.79 14.82
CA SER A 181 34.26 6.84 15.42
C SER A 181 33.48 8.11 15.79
N VAL A 182 32.20 8.23 15.42
CA VAL A 182 31.36 9.39 15.74
C VAL A 182 30.19 8.94 16.62
N ALA A 183 30.37 9.09 17.94
CA ALA A 183 29.40 8.74 18.97
C ALA A 183 28.20 9.70 19.05
N THR A 184 27.71 10.20 17.93
CA THR A 184 26.47 10.97 17.90
C THR A 184 25.33 10.02 17.54
N PRO A 185 24.36 9.80 18.45
CA PRO A 185 23.16 9.04 18.11
C PRO A 185 22.47 9.78 16.94
N LEU A 186 22.55 9.21 15.75
CA LEU A 186 21.82 9.70 14.57
C LEU A 186 20.29 9.53 14.75
N ASN A 187 19.85 9.02 15.88
CA ASN A 187 18.51 8.54 16.12
C ASN A 187 18.04 8.87 17.53
N ASP A 188 17.27 9.94 17.66
CA ASP A 188 16.22 9.91 18.67
C ASP A 188 15.16 8.89 18.19
N PRO A 189 14.84 7.84 18.96
CA PRO A 189 13.81 6.88 18.62
C PRO A 189 12.46 7.53 18.26
N ASN A 190 12.11 8.61 18.96
CA ASN A 190 10.88 9.37 18.73
C ASN A 190 10.89 10.12 17.39
N ASP A 191 12.01 10.78 17.05
CA ASP A 191 12.18 11.46 15.77
C ASP A 191 12.12 10.46 14.60
N ARG A 192 12.62 9.25 14.80
CA ARG A 192 12.63 8.22 13.77
C ARG A 192 11.24 7.76 13.40
N VAL A 193 10.40 7.47 14.38
CA VAL A 193 9.01 7.03 14.18
C VAL A 193 8.21 8.13 13.48
N SER A 194 8.29 9.36 14.02
CA SER A 194 7.63 10.52 13.42
C SER A 194 8.07 10.79 11.98
N VAL A 195 9.35 10.62 11.65
CA VAL A 195 9.87 10.81 10.29
C VAL A 195 9.34 9.76 9.34
N SER A 196 9.34 8.47 9.73
CA SER A 196 8.82 7.39 8.90
C SER A 196 7.32 7.54 8.63
N THR A 197 6.57 7.96 9.63
CA THR A 197 5.13 8.24 9.50
C THR A 197 4.86 9.35 8.48
N ILE A 198 5.55 10.50 8.61
CA ILE A 198 5.38 11.60 7.65
C ILE A 198 5.85 11.19 6.25
N ALA A 199 6.89 10.35 6.14
CA ALA A 199 7.35 9.81 4.86
C ALA A 199 6.27 8.93 4.20
N VAL A 200 5.65 8.01 4.96
CA VAL A 200 4.55 7.17 4.48
C VAL A 200 3.35 8.01 4.04
N LEU A 201 2.94 8.99 4.85
CA LEU A 201 1.83 9.89 4.49
C LEU A 201 2.13 10.72 3.24
N SER A 202 3.37 11.23 3.12
CA SER A 202 3.81 11.99 1.94
C SER A 202 3.85 11.11 0.69
N ALA A 203 4.37 9.89 0.82
CA ALA A 203 4.42 8.91 -0.26
C ALA A 203 3.01 8.55 -0.76
N TYR A 204 2.09 8.27 0.16
CA TYR A 204 0.71 7.95 -0.18
C TYR A 204 0.00 9.12 -0.87
N ALA A 205 0.11 10.33 -0.31
CA ALA A 205 -0.51 11.53 -0.87
C ALA A 205 0.05 11.94 -2.24
N SER A 206 1.25 11.47 -2.60
CA SER A 206 1.87 11.65 -3.92
C SER A 206 1.76 10.42 -4.84
N SER A 207 0.93 9.44 -4.48
CA SER A 207 0.76 8.17 -5.20
C SER A 207 2.05 7.37 -5.38
N ASN A 208 3.03 7.58 -4.51
CA ASN A 208 4.26 6.79 -4.47
C ASN A 208 4.07 5.56 -3.58
N TYR A 209 3.30 4.59 -4.05
CA TYR A 209 2.94 3.38 -3.28
C TYR A 209 4.16 2.52 -2.91
N ARG A 210 5.22 2.51 -3.75
CA ARG A 210 6.48 1.85 -3.40
C ARG A 210 7.17 2.51 -2.20
N GLY A 211 7.16 3.85 -2.16
CA GLY A 211 7.67 4.61 -1.03
C GLY A 211 6.91 4.32 0.26
N VAL A 212 5.57 4.15 0.18
CA VAL A 212 4.77 3.70 1.33
C VAL A 212 5.28 2.36 1.84
N MET A 213 5.37 1.34 0.98
CA MET A 213 5.77 -0.01 1.39
C MET A 213 7.21 -0.07 1.93
N THR A 214 8.10 0.82 1.45
CA THR A 214 9.49 0.90 1.92
C THR A 214 9.57 1.27 3.41
N TYR A 215 8.75 2.23 3.87
CA TYR A 215 8.84 2.76 5.23
C TYR A 215 7.68 2.33 6.14
N LEU A 216 6.73 1.55 5.61
CA LEU A 216 5.54 1.12 6.33
C LEU A 216 5.87 0.46 7.69
N ARG A 217 6.81 -0.49 7.68
CA ARG A 217 7.19 -1.24 8.89
C ARG A 217 7.68 -0.33 10.01
N GLU A 218 8.44 0.70 9.69
CA GLU A 218 8.97 1.64 10.68
C GLU A 218 7.88 2.59 11.21
N SER A 219 6.89 2.94 10.37
CA SER A 219 5.78 3.81 10.75
C SER A 219 4.72 3.10 11.60
N LEU A 220 4.66 1.76 11.59
CA LEU A 220 3.73 0.98 12.42
C LEU A 220 4.04 0.99 13.92
N THR A 221 5.10 1.64 14.34
CA THR A 221 5.45 1.81 15.76
C THR A 221 4.78 3.03 16.40
N ASP A 222 4.08 3.87 15.63
CA ASP A 222 3.30 5.00 16.12
C ASP A 222 1.87 4.56 16.45
N ASP A 223 1.59 4.32 17.73
CA ASP A 223 0.32 3.73 18.18
C ASP A 223 -0.90 4.62 17.91
N ASN A 224 -0.74 5.96 17.84
CA ASN A 224 -1.86 6.90 17.70
C ASN A 224 -2.57 6.81 16.35
N ILE A 225 -1.85 6.44 15.28
CA ILE A 225 -2.39 6.39 13.92
C ILE A 225 -2.15 5.04 13.23
N GLN A 226 -1.85 4.00 14.01
CA GLN A 226 -1.42 2.72 13.48
C GLN A 226 -2.47 2.06 12.57
N SER A 227 -3.76 2.13 12.92
CA SER A 227 -4.85 1.61 12.07
C SER A 227 -4.89 2.30 10.71
N GLN A 228 -4.74 3.63 10.68
CA GLN A 228 -4.71 4.41 9.44
C GLN A 228 -3.48 4.07 8.59
N ILE A 229 -2.33 3.87 9.21
CA ILE A 229 -1.10 3.49 8.51
C ILE A 229 -1.23 2.08 7.92
N ILE A 230 -1.84 1.13 8.62
CA ILE A 230 -2.12 -0.21 8.09
C ILE A 230 -3.09 -0.10 6.89
N GLU A 231 -4.14 0.70 7.00
CA GLU A 231 -5.09 0.94 5.90
C GLU A 231 -4.40 1.53 4.66
N ILE A 232 -3.52 2.53 4.85
CA ILE A 232 -2.69 3.10 3.78
C ILE A 232 -1.80 2.02 3.14
N GLY A 233 -1.21 1.15 3.96
CA GLY A 233 -0.42 0.01 3.50
C GLY A 233 -1.25 -0.96 2.64
N CYS A 234 -2.46 -1.33 3.09
CA CYS A 234 -3.38 -2.19 2.34
C CYS A 234 -3.73 -1.58 0.98
N LYS A 235 -4.11 -0.29 0.96
CA LYS A 235 -4.46 0.43 -0.28
C LYS A 235 -3.26 0.51 -1.23
N SER A 236 -2.07 0.78 -0.69
CA SER A 236 -0.85 0.86 -1.50
C SER A 236 -0.44 -0.49 -2.09
N ALA A 237 -0.56 -1.58 -1.31
CA ALA A 237 -0.33 -2.93 -1.79
C ALA A 237 -1.33 -3.32 -2.90
N ALA A 238 -2.60 -2.91 -2.78
CA ALA A 238 -3.61 -3.11 -3.81
C ALA A 238 -3.25 -2.41 -5.13
N GLU A 239 -2.81 -1.15 -5.07
CA GLU A 239 -2.36 -0.38 -6.24
C GLU A 239 -1.13 -1.00 -6.91
N LEU A 240 -0.24 -1.60 -6.12
CA LEU A 240 0.92 -2.34 -6.60
C LEU A 240 0.58 -3.76 -7.09
N LYS A 241 -0.69 -4.18 -6.95
CA LYS A 241 -1.16 -5.55 -7.23
C LYS A 241 -0.45 -6.62 -6.39
N ASP A 242 0.07 -6.24 -5.24
CA ASP A 242 0.68 -7.14 -4.26
C ASP A 242 -0.41 -7.66 -3.30
N THR A 243 -1.16 -8.65 -3.78
CA THR A 243 -2.26 -9.27 -3.04
C THR A 243 -1.78 -9.93 -1.74
N THR A 244 -0.56 -10.46 -1.72
CA THR A 244 0.00 -11.13 -0.55
C THR A 244 0.23 -10.15 0.59
N SER A 245 0.92 -9.04 0.32
CA SER A 245 1.13 -7.99 1.32
C SER A 245 -0.18 -7.34 1.75
N MET A 246 -1.11 -7.12 0.80
CA MET A 246 -2.43 -6.57 1.11
C MET A 246 -3.19 -7.45 2.10
N LEU A 247 -3.26 -8.76 1.85
CA LEU A 247 -3.99 -9.70 2.71
C LEU A 247 -3.36 -9.77 4.11
N LEU A 248 -2.03 -9.89 4.20
CA LEU A 248 -1.31 -9.92 5.47
C LEU A 248 -1.59 -8.65 6.32
N LEU A 249 -1.61 -7.48 5.68
CA LEU A 249 -1.91 -6.22 6.34
C LEU A 249 -3.38 -6.12 6.77
N LEU A 250 -4.32 -6.62 5.95
CA LEU A 250 -5.74 -6.66 6.29
C LEU A 250 -6.00 -7.57 7.50
N GLU A 251 -5.42 -8.78 7.51
CA GLU A 251 -5.54 -9.73 8.62
C GLU A 251 -4.98 -9.13 9.92
N LYS A 252 -3.80 -8.51 9.85
CA LYS A 252 -3.18 -7.83 10.98
C LYS A 252 -4.02 -6.63 11.46
N GLY A 253 -4.57 -5.85 10.53
CA GLY A 253 -5.45 -4.72 10.83
C GLY A 253 -6.71 -5.18 11.53
N PHE A 254 -7.36 -6.22 11.02
CA PHE A 254 -8.57 -6.80 11.61
C PHE A 254 -8.31 -7.46 12.97
N GLU A 255 -7.17 -8.11 13.15
CA GLU A 255 -6.79 -8.71 14.43
C GLU A 255 -6.68 -7.65 15.54
N LYS A 256 -6.03 -6.51 15.24
CA LYS A 256 -5.74 -5.45 16.22
C LYS A 256 -6.86 -4.42 16.35
N TYR A 257 -7.60 -4.15 15.27
CA TYR A 257 -8.62 -3.10 15.17
C TYR A 257 -9.91 -3.62 14.50
N PRO A 258 -10.58 -4.63 15.13
CA PRO A 258 -11.78 -5.23 14.54
C PRO A 258 -12.93 -4.24 14.39
N GLU A 259 -12.95 -3.15 15.17
CA GLU A 259 -13.94 -2.07 15.10
C GLU A 259 -13.77 -1.17 13.86
N VAL A 260 -12.66 -1.29 13.12
CA VAL A 260 -12.42 -0.54 11.89
C VAL A 260 -13.04 -1.30 10.71
N ASP A 261 -14.21 -0.86 10.28
CA ASP A 261 -15.02 -1.49 9.21
C ASP A 261 -14.22 -1.82 7.93
N TYR A 262 -13.24 -1.00 7.59
CA TYR A 262 -12.42 -1.20 6.40
C TYR A 262 -11.78 -2.58 6.35
N PHE A 263 -11.18 -3.03 7.45
CA PHE A 263 -10.49 -4.32 7.50
C PHE A 263 -11.47 -5.48 7.37
N PHE A 264 -12.51 -5.47 8.20
CA PHE A 264 -13.55 -6.50 8.17
C PHE A 264 -14.20 -6.62 6.78
N MET A 265 -14.73 -5.51 6.27
CA MET A 265 -15.47 -5.51 5.00
C MET A 265 -14.59 -5.89 3.81
N THR A 266 -13.31 -5.49 3.82
CA THR A 266 -12.39 -5.84 2.75
C THR A 266 -11.99 -7.31 2.79
N LEU A 267 -11.75 -7.88 3.99
CA LEU A 267 -11.50 -9.32 4.16
C LEU A 267 -12.71 -10.15 3.71
N MET A 268 -13.92 -9.79 4.16
CA MET A 268 -15.14 -10.49 3.78
C MET A 268 -15.33 -10.49 2.25
N ARG A 269 -15.13 -9.35 1.59
CA ARG A 269 -15.20 -9.26 0.13
C ARG A 269 -14.14 -10.12 -0.54
N PHE A 270 -12.90 -10.07 -0.04
CA PHE A 270 -11.78 -10.83 -0.60
C PHE A 270 -12.06 -12.34 -0.50
N TYR A 271 -12.36 -12.85 0.70
CA TYR A 271 -12.59 -14.29 0.92
C TYR A 271 -13.82 -14.80 0.16
N ASN A 272 -14.92 -14.02 0.11
CA ASN A 272 -16.09 -14.39 -0.68
C ASN A 272 -15.79 -14.46 -2.19
N SER A 273 -15.03 -13.49 -2.73
CA SER A 273 -14.66 -13.50 -4.15
C SER A 273 -13.70 -14.63 -4.51
N ALA A 274 -12.87 -15.06 -3.56
CA ALA A 274 -11.95 -16.19 -3.71
C ALA A 274 -12.62 -17.56 -3.47
N GLY A 275 -13.89 -17.59 -3.00
CA GLY A 275 -14.58 -18.82 -2.59
C GLY A 275 -14.06 -19.41 -1.27
N GLU A 276 -13.27 -18.64 -0.51
CA GLU A 276 -12.69 -19.06 0.78
C GLU A 276 -13.70 -18.85 1.94
N TYR A 277 -14.86 -19.52 1.84
CA TYR A 277 -16.00 -19.30 2.75
C TYR A 277 -15.68 -19.67 4.21
N ASP A 278 -14.78 -20.62 4.46
CA ASP A 278 -14.35 -20.96 5.83
C ASP A 278 -13.61 -19.80 6.50
N LYS A 279 -12.74 -19.11 5.76
CA LYS A 279 -12.05 -17.91 6.27
C LYS A 279 -13.01 -16.74 6.46
N ALA A 280 -13.95 -16.57 5.53
CA ALA A 280 -15.02 -15.57 5.67
C ALA A 280 -15.87 -15.87 6.92
N LEU A 281 -16.22 -17.14 7.17
CA LEU A 281 -16.94 -17.55 8.35
C LEU A 281 -16.15 -17.26 9.63
N ALA A 282 -14.86 -17.64 9.69
CA ALA A 282 -14.02 -17.33 10.85
C ALA A 282 -13.94 -15.82 11.13
N THR A 283 -13.85 -15.01 10.07
CA THR A 283 -13.79 -13.54 10.16
C THR A 283 -15.08 -12.97 10.75
N VAL A 284 -16.26 -13.37 10.22
CA VAL A 284 -17.54 -12.87 10.73
C VAL A 284 -17.89 -13.44 12.10
N THR A 285 -17.43 -14.65 12.44
CA THR A 285 -17.63 -15.24 13.77
C THR A 285 -17.01 -14.36 14.85
N LYS A 286 -15.79 -13.85 14.62
CA LYS A 286 -15.14 -12.89 15.52
C LYS A 286 -15.98 -11.62 15.74
N MET A 287 -16.63 -11.13 14.68
CA MET A 287 -17.53 -9.96 14.81
C MET A 287 -18.79 -10.28 15.57
N VAL A 288 -19.37 -11.47 15.41
CA VAL A 288 -20.55 -11.91 16.20
C VAL A 288 -20.19 -12.11 17.68
N GLU A 289 -18.97 -12.59 17.98
CA GLU A 289 -18.49 -12.69 19.37
C GLU A 289 -18.33 -11.32 20.03
N LEU A 290 -17.85 -10.31 19.29
CA LEU A 290 -17.70 -8.93 19.77
C LEU A 290 -19.05 -8.19 19.86
N TYR A 291 -19.96 -8.45 18.93
CA TYR A 291 -21.23 -7.77 18.77
C TYR A 291 -22.38 -8.79 18.58
N PRO A 292 -22.72 -9.57 19.63
CA PRO A 292 -23.68 -10.68 19.51
C PRO A 292 -25.09 -10.22 19.15
N ASP A 293 -25.46 -8.99 19.52
CA ASP A 293 -26.77 -8.39 19.24
C ASP A 293 -26.80 -7.63 17.91
N SER A 294 -25.76 -7.74 17.08
CA SER A 294 -25.78 -7.19 15.73
C SER A 294 -26.53 -8.12 14.77
N ARG A 295 -27.68 -7.66 14.29
CA ARG A 295 -28.46 -8.36 13.25
C ARG A 295 -27.60 -8.60 12.01
N ASP A 296 -26.84 -7.61 11.59
CA ASP A 296 -26.07 -7.65 10.34
C ASP A 296 -24.93 -8.67 10.39
N TYR A 297 -24.17 -8.75 11.48
CA TYR A 297 -23.12 -9.77 11.62
C TYR A 297 -23.72 -11.19 11.73
N ASN A 298 -24.83 -11.38 12.48
CA ASN A 298 -25.53 -12.67 12.51
C ASN A 298 -26.05 -13.06 11.11
N PHE A 299 -26.56 -12.12 10.35
CA PHE A 299 -27.02 -12.34 8.98
C PHE A 299 -25.85 -12.71 8.03
N MET A 300 -24.73 -12.00 8.12
CA MET A 300 -23.54 -12.32 7.34
C MET A 300 -23.01 -13.70 7.69
N MET A 301 -22.96 -14.07 8.98
CA MET A 301 -22.55 -15.42 9.42
C MET A 301 -23.47 -16.50 8.87
N ALA A 302 -24.79 -16.27 8.92
CA ALA A 302 -25.76 -17.20 8.33
C ALA A 302 -25.55 -17.40 6.83
N LYS A 303 -25.22 -16.33 6.10
CA LYS A 303 -24.85 -16.42 4.66
C LYS A 303 -23.62 -17.27 4.43
N GLN A 304 -22.57 -17.14 5.25
CA GLN A 304 -21.38 -17.99 5.10
C GLN A 304 -21.70 -19.47 5.37
N HIS A 305 -22.49 -19.77 6.40
CA HIS A 305 -22.95 -21.13 6.65
C HIS A 305 -23.77 -21.70 5.46
N MET A 306 -24.60 -20.86 4.80
CA MET A 306 -25.30 -21.27 3.56
C MET A 306 -24.31 -21.66 2.44
N MET A 307 -23.29 -20.83 2.19
CA MET A 307 -22.29 -21.12 1.15
C MET A 307 -21.55 -22.41 1.40
N LEU A 308 -21.34 -22.75 2.68
CA LEU A 308 -20.73 -24.02 3.12
C LEU A 308 -21.73 -25.19 3.22
N LYS A 309 -23.00 -24.99 2.84
CA LYS A 309 -24.08 -25.98 2.97
C LYS A 309 -24.33 -26.47 4.42
N GLN A 310 -23.94 -25.68 5.39
CA GLN A 310 -24.14 -25.93 6.81
C GLN A 310 -25.53 -25.43 7.22
N TYR A 311 -26.59 -26.09 6.73
CA TYR A 311 -27.96 -25.57 6.79
C TYR A 311 -28.48 -25.36 8.22
N GLU A 312 -28.14 -26.25 9.15
CA GLU A 312 -28.59 -26.13 10.55
C GLU A 312 -27.97 -24.90 11.22
N GLN A 313 -26.68 -24.65 11.00
CA GLN A 313 -25.96 -23.51 11.53
C GLN A 313 -26.48 -22.21 10.90
N ALA A 314 -26.75 -22.21 9.60
CA ALA A 314 -27.33 -21.08 8.91
C ALA A 314 -28.69 -20.71 9.48
N VAL A 315 -29.59 -21.69 9.69
CA VAL A 315 -30.89 -21.46 10.30
C VAL A 315 -30.76 -20.94 11.74
N LYS A 316 -29.82 -21.46 12.53
CA LYS A 316 -29.54 -20.97 13.89
C LYS A 316 -29.12 -19.48 13.86
N SER A 317 -28.23 -19.08 12.96
CA SER A 317 -27.79 -17.70 12.85
C SER A 317 -28.90 -16.76 12.36
N PHE A 318 -29.75 -17.18 11.38
CA PHE A 318 -30.95 -16.41 11.02
C PHE A 318 -32.00 -16.37 12.13
N THR A 319 -32.08 -17.43 12.94
CA THR A 319 -32.97 -17.40 14.13
C THR A 319 -32.50 -16.35 15.14
N ASN A 320 -31.19 -16.11 15.27
CA ASN A 320 -30.72 -15.00 16.09
C ASN A 320 -31.13 -13.65 15.48
N CYS A 321 -31.05 -13.48 14.14
CA CYS A 321 -31.53 -12.26 13.49
C CYS A 321 -33.02 -11.96 13.83
N VAL A 322 -33.89 -12.96 13.75
CA VAL A 322 -35.31 -12.75 14.05
C VAL A 322 -35.60 -12.63 15.57
N LYS A 323 -34.71 -13.08 16.44
CA LYS A 323 -34.78 -12.76 17.88
C LYS A 323 -34.45 -11.30 18.15
N ILE A 324 -33.48 -10.73 17.41
CA ILE A 324 -33.08 -9.32 17.50
C ILE A 324 -34.16 -8.43 16.87
N ASN A 325 -34.67 -8.82 15.71
CA ASN A 325 -35.76 -8.14 15.00
C ASN A 325 -36.82 -9.15 14.55
N ALA A 326 -37.94 -9.24 15.28
CA ALA A 326 -39.00 -10.20 15.00
C ALA A 326 -39.69 -10.02 13.62
N GLU A 327 -39.55 -8.86 13.00
CA GLU A 327 -40.10 -8.52 11.67
C GLU A 327 -39.08 -8.63 10.54
N ASP A 328 -37.94 -9.29 10.76
CA ASP A 328 -36.88 -9.45 9.76
C ASP A 328 -37.29 -10.42 8.62
N ALA A 329 -38.06 -9.89 7.68
CA ALA A 329 -38.51 -10.64 6.50
C ALA A 329 -37.40 -11.24 5.66
N GLU A 330 -36.20 -10.59 5.59
CA GLU A 330 -35.07 -11.09 4.84
C GLU A 330 -34.49 -12.37 5.46
N SER A 331 -34.44 -12.42 6.80
CA SER A 331 -34.01 -13.62 7.52
C SER A 331 -35.03 -14.75 7.38
N TYR A 332 -36.34 -14.47 7.47
CA TYR A 332 -37.35 -15.48 7.19
C TYR A 332 -37.29 -16.00 5.76
N SER A 333 -37.16 -15.13 4.75
CA SER A 333 -36.97 -15.50 3.34
C SER A 333 -35.74 -16.41 3.17
N SER A 334 -34.62 -16.05 3.77
CA SER A 334 -33.39 -16.83 3.72
C SER A 334 -33.54 -18.21 4.36
N MET A 335 -34.19 -18.31 5.52
CA MET A 335 -34.53 -19.61 6.14
C MET A 335 -35.43 -20.47 5.24
N GLY A 336 -36.42 -19.84 4.60
CA GLY A 336 -37.28 -20.51 3.62
C GLY A 336 -36.48 -21.13 2.48
N ASN A 337 -35.57 -20.36 1.91
CA ASN A 337 -34.66 -20.84 0.84
C ASN A 337 -33.75 -21.98 1.33
N ILE A 338 -33.22 -21.90 2.55
CA ILE A 338 -32.38 -22.99 3.12
C ILE A 338 -33.23 -24.30 3.21
N TYR A 339 -34.46 -24.21 3.69
CA TYR A 339 -35.32 -25.39 3.76
C TYR A 339 -35.68 -25.94 2.37
N LEU A 340 -35.83 -25.10 1.34
CA LEU A 340 -35.95 -25.57 -0.05
C LEU A 340 -34.69 -26.30 -0.54
N MET A 341 -33.53 -25.73 -0.26
CA MET A 341 -32.23 -26.38 -0.60
C MET A 341 -32.07 -27.72 0.11
N ALA A 342 -32.37 -27.77 1.40
CA ALA A 342 -32.35 -29.02 2.17
C ALA A 342 -33.34 -30.08 1.63
N ALA A 343 -34.55 -29.67 1.23
CA ALA A 343 -35.49 -30.56 0.56
C ALA A 343 -34.96 -31.10 -0.78
N GLN A 344 -34.27 -30.24 -1.56
CA GLN A 344 -33.65 -30.61 -2.84
C GLN A 344 -32.50 -31.59 -2.64
N ASP A 345 -31.67 -31.38 -1.62
CA ASP A 345 -30.55 -32.30 -1.30
C ASP A 345 -31.08 -33.68 -0.87
N VAL A 346 -32.15 -33.74 -0.07
CA VAL A 346 -32.83 -35.02 0.23
C VAL A 346 -33.38 -35.67 -1.02
N TYR A 347 -33.99 -34.89 -1.94
CA TYR A 347 -34.48 -35.41 -3.23
C TYR A 347 -33.37 -35.99 -4.09
N SER A 348 -32.30 -35.27 -4.28
CA SER A 348 -31.13 -35.70 -5.08
C SER A 348 -30.47 -36.96 -4.50
N GLY A 349 -30.57 -37.16 -3.20
CA GLY A 349 -30.10 -38.36 -2.52
C GLY A 349 -31.06 -39.55 -2.58
N ILE A 350 -32.21 -39.45 -3.29
CA ILE A 350 -33.15 -40.58 -3.46
C ILE A 350 -32.62 -41.48 -4.60
N ASN A 351 -31.96 -42.52 -4.23
CA ASN A 351 -31.42 -43.55 -5.14
C ASN A 351 -31.99 -44.97 -4.87
N VAL A 352 -33.18 -45.03 -4.25
CA VAL A 352 -33.86 -46.27 -3.88
C VAL A 352 -35.19 -46.40 -4.62
N SER A 353 -35.63 -47.64 -4.81
CA SER A 353 -36.96 -47.96 -5.42
C SER A 353 -38.11 -47.37 -4.60
N VAL A 354 -39.22 -47.05 -5.28
CA VAL A 354 -40.47 -46.55 -4.65
C VAL A 354 -41.02 -47.61 -3.66
N ALA A 355 -40.70 -48.88 -3.85
CA ALA A 355 -41.08 -49.95 -2.95
C ALA A 355 -40.23 -50.07 -1.66
N ASP A 356 -39.06 -49.35 -1.61
CA ASP A 356 -38.18 -49.34 -0.44
C ASP A 356 -38.77 -48.43 0.68
N PRO A 357 -38.88 -48.90 1.91
CA PRO A 357 -39.33 -48.09 3.04
C PRO A 357 -38.57 -46.76 3.18
N LYS A 358 -37.27 -46.75 2.87
CA LYS A 358 -36.41 -45.55 2.88
C LYS A 358 -36.86 -44.47 1.90
N TYR A 359 -37.59 -44.83 0.82
CA TYR A 359 -38.20 -43.87 -0.08
C TYR A 359 -39.22 -43.01 0.65
N PHE A 360 -40.10 -43.62 1.43
CA PHE A 360 -41.15 -42.93 2.18
C PHE A 360 -40.56 -42.08 3.30
N GLU A 361 -39.51 -42.56 3.98
CA GLU A 361 -38.79 -41.77 4.98
C GLU A 361 -38.24 -40.49 4.38
N LYS A 362 -37.49 -40.59 3.26
CA LYS A 362 -36.94 -39.41 2.55
C LYS A 362 -38.04 -38.47 2.04
N LYS A 363 -39.11 -39.02 1.48
CA LYS A 363 -40.29 -38.21 1.03
C LYS A 363 -40.96 -37.49 2.16
N ASN A 364 -41.08 -38.10 3.33
CA ASN A 364 -41.62 -37.42 4.53
C ASN A 364 -40.66 -36.33 5.02
N ALA A 365 -39.34 -36.58 5.05
CA ALA A 365 -38.36 -35.56 5.41
C ALA A 365 -38.44 -34.36 4.47
N MET A 366 -38.53 -34.56 3.16
CA MET A 366 -38.75 -33.48 2.18
C MET A 366 -39.99 -32.68 2.49
N ARG A 367 -41.12 -33.37 2.79
CA ARG A 367 -42.38 -32.70 3.09
C ARG A 367 -42.29 -31.83 4.34
N GLU A 368 -41.57 -32.26 5.35
CA GLU A 368 -41.32 -31.46 6.55
C GLU A 368 -40.48 -30.22 6.24
N TYR A 369 -39.46 -30.33 5.39
CA TYR A 369 -38.71 -29.15 4.92
C TYR A 369 -39.62 -28.16 4.14
N TYR A 370 -40.50 -28.65 3.24
CA TYR A 370 -41.43 -27.78 2.54
C TYR A 370 -42.41 -27.09 3.49
N LYS A 371 -42.86 -27.75 4.57
CA LYS A 371 -43.70 -27.12 5.60
C LYS A 371 -42.95 -26.01 6.33
N LYS A 372 -41.69 -26.27 6.74
CA LYS A 372 -40.83 -25.25 7.37
C LYS A 372 -40.61 -24.05 6.45
N ALA A 373 -40.27 -24.30 5.16
CA ALA A 373 -40.09 -23.29 4.16
C ALA A 373 -41.39 -22.45 3.98
N CYS A 374 -42.56 -23.11 3.93
CA CYS A 374 -43.85 -22.44 3.81
C CYS A 374 -44.07 -21.45 4.95
N THR A 375 -43.88 -21.87 6.20
CA THR A 375 -44.02 -20.99 7.37
C THR A 375 -43.09 -19.79 7.29
N CYS A 376 -41.85 -20.00 6.88
CA CYS A 376 -40.86 -18.93 6.74
C CYS A 376 -41.28 -17.90 5.67
N PHE A 377 -41.70 -18.34 4.49
CA PHE A 377 -42.13 -17.41 3.44
C PHE A 377 -43.47 -16.71 3.75
N GLU A 378 -44.39 -17.40 4.48
CA GLU A 378 -45.61 -16.77 4.96
C GLU A 378 -45.33 -15.64 5.96
N LEU A 379 -44.33 -15.82 6.85
CA LEU A 379 -43.82 -14.76 7.73
C LEU A 379 -43.15 -13.63 6.97
N ALA A 380 -42.28 -13.96 6.00
CA ALA A 380 -41.64 -12.94 5.14
C ALA A 380 -42.68 -12.09 4.42
N LYS A 381 -43.74 -12.72 3.86
CA LYS A 381 -44.86 -12.03 3.24
C LYS A 381 -45.63 -11.16 4.26
N LYS A 382 -45.92 -11.69 5.46
CA LYS A 382 -46.63 -10.96 6.50
C LYS A 382 -45.95 -9.64 6.87
N PHE A 383 -44.61 -9.68 7.00
CA PHE A 383 -43.82 -8.51 7.41
C PHE A 383 -43.46 -7.58 6.26
N ARG A 384 -43.34 -8.11 5.03
CA ARG A 384 -42.97 -7.31 3.85
C ARG A 384 -43.76 -7.75 2.60
N GLU A 385 -45.10 -7.55 2.66
CA GLU A 385 -45.97 -7.83 1.49
C GLU A 385 -45.61 -6.93 0.30
N ASP A 386 -45.09 -5.74 0.56
CA ASP A 386 -44.59 -4.77 -0.41
C ASP A 386 -43.33 -5.24 -1.17
N LYS A 387 -42.63 -6.28 -0.71
CA LYS A 387 -41.43 -6.86 -1.31
C LYS A 387 -41.63 -8.31 -1.75
N PRO A 388 -42.41 -8.55 -2.85
CA PRO A 388 -42.72 -9.90 -3.30
C PRO A 388 -41.48 -10.73 -3.70
N GLU A 389 -40.38 -10.09 -4.02
CA GLU A 389 -39.08 -10.75 -4.31
C GLU A 389 -38.58 -11.60 -3.12
N LEU A 390 -38.97 -11.32 -1.91
CA LEU A 390 -38.54 -12.07 -0.74
C LEU A 390 -39.33 -13.37 -0.52
N TRP A 391 -40.53 -13.48 -1.04
CA TRP A 391 -41.45 -14.56 -0.64
C TRP A 391 -42.27 -15.18 -1.77
N LEU A 392 -42.51 -14.47 -2.89
CA LEU A 392 -43.50 -14.87 -3.88
C LEU A 392 -43.13 -16.19 -4.57
N GLU A 393 -41.92 -16.30 -5.11
CA GLU A 393 -41.50 -17.52 -5.79
C GLU A 393 -41.33 -18.70 -4.82
N GLY A 394 -40.80 -18.44 -3.63
CA GLY A 394 -40.72 -19.46 -2.58
C GLY A 394 -42.09 -19.99 -2.18
N LEU A 395 -43.12 -19.11 -2.00
CA LEU A 395 -44.48 -19.53 -1.71
C LEU A 395 -45.13 -20.29 -2.87
N ARG A 396 -44.92 -19.90 -4.11
CA ARG A 396 -45.39 -20.64 -5.27
C ARG A 396 -44.89 -22.08 -5.27
N GLU A 397 -43.58 -22.24 -5.08
CA GLU A 397 -42.95 -23.56 -5.04
C GLU A 397 -43.47 -24.41 -3.91
N VAL A 398 -43.49 -23.91 -2.68
CA VAL A 398 -43.89 -24.71 -1.52
C VAL A 398 -45.39 -25.01 -1.55
N TYR A 399 -46.26 -24.09 -2.00
CA TYR A 399 -47.71 -24.35 -2.11
C TYR A 399 -47.98 -25.43 -3.19
N PHE A 400 -47.24 -25.41 -4.31
CA PHE A 400 -47.33 -26.47 -5.32
C PHE A 400 -46.90 -27.81 -4.74
N LYS A 401 -45.74 -27.89 -4.09
CA LYS A 401 -45.18 -29.12 -3.49
C LYS A 401 -46.02 -29.69 -2.36
N LEU A 402 -46.77 -28.83 -1.65
CA LEU A 402 -47.65 -29.21 -0.56
C LEU A 402 -49.11 -29.41 -0.97
N ASN A 403 -49.44 -29.29 -2.28
CA ASN A 403 -50.79 -29.36 -2.84
C ASN A 403 -51.77 -28.33 -2.24
N LYS A 404 -51.28 -27.13 -1.88
CA LYS A 404 -52.10 -26.01 -1.35
C LYS A 404 -52.64 -25.16 -2.52
N GLY A 405 -53.58 -25.70 -3.28
CA GLY A 405 -54.09 -25.10 -4.51
C GLY A 405 -54.87 -23.79 -4.35
N ARG A 406 -55.56 -23.57 -3.21
CA ARG A 406 -56.24 -22.29 -2.92
C ARG A 406 -55.25 -21.17 -2.68
N GLU A 407 -54.25 -21.44 -1.84
CA GLU A 407 -53.19 -20.52 -1.48
C GLU A 407 -52.35 -20.18 -2.71
N LEU A 408 -52.05 -21.15 -3.56
CA LEU A 408 -51.31 -20.94 -4.79
C LEU A 408 -52.08 -19.98 -5.73
N ARG A 409 -53.38 -20.18 -5.93
CA ARG A 409 -54.19 -19.25 -6.74
C ARG A 409 -54.24 -17.84 -6.16
N SER A 410 -54.20 -17.70 -4.82
CA SER A 410 -54.22 -16.39 -4.17
C SER A 410 -52.97 -15.54 -4.49
N LEU A 411 -51.89 -16.17 -4.98
CA LEU A 411 -50.65 -15.49 -5.37
C LEU A 411 -50.72 -14.88 -6.76
N GLU A 412 -51.74 -15.20 -7.56
CA GLU A 412 -51.87 -14.68 -8.93
C GLU A 412 -52.00 -13.16 -8.99
N LYS A 413 -52.60 -12.56 -7.95
CA LYS A 413 -52.70 -11.09 -7.84
C LYS A 413 -51.36 -10.34 -7.75
N PHE A 414 -50.28 -11.06 -7.44
CA PHE A 414 -48.93 -10.51 -7.38
C PHE A 414 -48.13 -10.77 -8.65
N LYS A 415 -48.71 -11.40 -9.67
CA LYS A 415 -48.08 -11.44 -11.02
C LYS A 415 -48.15 -10.05 -11.63
N LYS A 416 -47.01 -9.43 -11.84
CA LYS A 416 -46.87 -8.28 -12.72
C LYS A 416 -46.67 -8.74 -14.14
#